data_c4aacd54c059ade4cef4cf0e8282ef8d
#
_entry.id   c4aacd54c059ade4cef4cf0e8282ef8d
#
_cell.length_a   1.000
_cell.length_b   1.000
_cell.length_c   1.000
_cell.angle_alpha   90.00
_cell.angle_beta   90.00
_cell.angle_gamma   90.00
#
_symmetry.space_group_name_H-M   'P 1'
#
loop_
_entity.id
_entity.type
_entity.pdbx_description
1 polymer ?
#
loop_
_entity_poly.entity_id
_entity_poly.type
_entity_poly.pdbx_seq_one_letter_code
_entity_poly.pdbx_strand_id
1 'polypeptide(L)'
;GYGVTGNSAVNPYQTAGSVTSTYASIPFGVGNVSSNTIGTKTNIMPNYSLGWEKTSSLNVGVDFGVLENRISGSVEYNIAKTSDLLMNQSIPVITGYAQILNNVGKTENRGFEVSLSTVNVKTKDFTRQTDWTFSLNNEKIKELAGGATYDSTGPWMVGEPLNSFYDFQYDRIWQNTQEDNHLMDVYRSLGLTFLPGQYKIVDQPLVEVPQGTEGSKTVEIKDAAGKEVTY
;
A
#
# COMPACT_ATOMS: atom_id res chain seq x y z
N GLY A 1 -8.51 -28.64 -5.71
CA GLY A 1 -8.08 -28.85 -4.32
C GLY A 1 -8.44 -27.70 -3.40
N TYR A 2 -8.69 -27.99 -2.14
CA TYR A 2 -8.86 -27.01 -1.08
C TYR A 2 -7.84 -27.28 0.03
N GLY A 3 -7.23 -26.23 0.56
CA GLY A 3 -6.25 -26.34 1.64
C GLY A 3 -6.22 -25.09 2.51
N VAL A 4 -5.76 -25.26 3.75
CA VAL A 4 -5.50 -24.17 4.67
C VAL A 4 -4.05 -24.28 5.14
N THR A 5 -3.31 -23.20 5.01
CA THR A 5 -1.91 -23.11 5.45
C THR A 5 -1.78 -22.02 6.51
N GLY A 6 -0.96 -22.28 7.52
CA GLY A 6 -0.57 -21.30 8.52
C GLY A 6 0.83 -20.78 8.25
N ASN A 7 1.04 -19.49 8.45
CA ASN A 7 2.34 -18.85 8.39
C ASN A 7 2.64 -18.18 9.75
N SER A 8 3.76 -18.55 10.35
CA SER A 8 4.25 -17.89 11.56
C SER A 8 5.28 -16.83 11.20
N ALA A 9 4.81 -15.70 10.68
CA ALA A 9 5.68 -14.57 10.36
C ALA A 9 6.18 -13.81 11.61
N VAL A 10 5.98 -14.37 12.80
CA VAL A 10 6.41 -13.79 14.07
C VAL A 10 7.85 -14.19 14.35
N ASN A 11 8.73 -13.20 14.43
CA ASN A 11 10.10 -13.42 14.86
C ASN A 11 10.19 -13.78 16.36
N PRO A 12 11.23 -14.50 16.78
CA PRO A 12 11.47 -14.73 18.22
C PRO A 12 11.40 -13.43 19.01
N TYR A 13 10.72 -13.44 20.15
CA TYR A 13 10.53 -12.30 21.05
C TYR A 13 9.71 -11.12 20.51
N GLN A 14 9.18 -11.19 19.32
CA GLN A 14 8.38 -10.11 18.73
C GLN A 14 7.09 -9.84 19.53
N THR A 15 6.55 -10.87 20.20
CA THR A 15 5.40 -10.75 21.11
C THR A 15 5.71 -9.94 22.38
N ALA A 16 6.98 -9.84 22.77
CA ALA A 16 7.42 -9.11 23.95
C ALA A 16 7.53 -7.59 23.74
N GLY A 17 7.26 -7.13 22.50
CA GLY A 17 7.42 -5.73 22.13
C GLY A 17 8.87 -5.33 21.89
N SER A 18 9.11 -4.06 21.69
CA SER A 18 10.46 -3.56 21.46
C SER A 18 10.70 -2.20 22.12
N VAL A 19 11.96 -1.97 22.46
CA VAL A 19 12.48 -0.67 22.87
C VAL A 19 13.56 -0.24 21.88
N THR A 20 13.61 1.04 21.59
CA THR A 20 14.64 1.61 20.73
C THR A 20 15.52 2.54 21.56
N SER A 21 16.84 2.37 21.47
CA SER A 21 17.77 3.33 22.04
C SER A 21 17.85 4.54 21.10
N THR A 22 17.64 5.73 21.66
CA THR A 22 17.77 6.98 20.91
C THR A 22 18.69 7.93 21.68
N TYR A 23 19.43 8.73 20.94
CA TYR A 23 20.16 9.83 21.54
C TYR A 23 19.17 10.98 21.79
N ALA A 24 18.88 11.23 23.06
CA ALA A 24 18.12 12.40 23.46
C ALA A 24 19.09 13.46 23.97
N SER A 25 19.05 14.63 23.36
CA SER A 25 19.72 15.81 23.92
C SER A 25 18.81 16.34 25.03
N ILE A 26 19.06 15.90 26.25
CA ILE A 26 18.33 16.41 27.42
C ILE A 26 19.21 17.53 28.02
N PRO A 27 18.74 18.78 28.03
CA PRO A 27 19.45 19.85 28.70
C PRO A 27 19.32 19.63 30.21
N PHE A 28 20.25 18.88 30.83
CA PHE A 28 20.41 18.83 32.24
C PHE A 28 21.57 19.74 32.66
N GLY A 29 21.26 20.78 33.43
CA GLY A 29 22.29 21.57 34.11
C GLY A 29 22.16 23.08 33.90
N VAL A 30 22.61 23.83 34.88
CA VAL A 30 22.81 25.28 34.82
C VAL A 30 24.06 25.55 34.00
N GLY A 31 23.86 26.10 32.79
CA GLY A 31 24.92 26.39 31.82
C GLY A 31 24.89 25.42 30.62
N ASN A 32 25.16 25.97 29.42
CA ASN A 32 25.08 25.34 28.09
C ASN A 32 25.92 24.05 27.89
N VAL A 33 25.69 23.03 28.68
CA VAL A 33 26.31 21.72 28.50
C VAL A 33 25.22 20.76 28.01
N SER A 34 25.08 20.62 26.72
CA SER A 34 24.28 19.54 26.11
C SER A 34 25.08 18.23 26.26
N SER A 35 24.75 17.43 27.28
CA SER A 35 25.22 16.07 27.33
C SER A 35 24.29 15.18 26.49
N ASN A 36 24.85 14.51 25.49
CA ASN A 36 24.13 13.48 24.75
C ASN A 36 23.96 12.26 25.66
N THR A 37 22.77 12.10 26.21
CA THR A 37 22.45 10.93 27.05
C THR A 37 21.69 9.93 26.15
N ILE A 38 22.11 8.65 26.24
CA ILE A 38 21.37 7.58 25.56
C ILE A 38 20.08 7.32 26.36
N GLY A 39 18.98 7.64 25.78
CA GLY A 39 17.67 7.30 26.31
C GLY A 39 17.10 6.06 25.63
N THR A 40 16.27 5.31 26.32
CA THR A 40 15.47 4.22 25.73
C THR A 40 14.03 4.70 25.59
N LYS A 41 13.48 4.50 24.40
CA LYS A 41 12.07 4.78 24.09
C LYS A 41 11.37 3.46 23.78
N THR A 42 10.22 3.23 24.38
CA THR A 42 9.32 2.14 23.99
C THR A 42 8.82 2.41 22.57
N ASN A 43 8.82 1.41 21.73
CA ASN A 43 8.41 1.53 20.33
C ASN A 43 7.17 0.69 20.05
N ILE A 44 7.27 -0.62 20.17
CA ILE A 44 6.17 -1.55 19.90
C ILE A 44 5.63 -2.10 21.21
N MET A 45 4.31 -1.98 21.40
CA MET A 45 3.63 -2.52 22.56
C MET A 45 3.66 -4.06 22.56
N PRO A 46 3.94 -4.72 23.70
CA PRO A 46 3.84 -6.17 23.80
C PRO A 46 2.43 -6.68 23.42
N ASN A 47 2.39 -7.76 22.65
CA ASN A 47 1.15 -8.47 22.36
C ASN A 47 1.37 -9.98 22.42
N TYR A 48 0.96 -10.58 23.51
CA TYR A 48 1.10 -12.03 23.74
C TYR A 48 -0.01 -12.86 23.07
N SER A 49 -1.02 -12.22 22.46
CA SER A 49 -2.11 -12.87 21.73
C SER A 49 -1.83 -13.02 20.25
N LEU A 50 -0.62 -12.71 19.77
CA LEU A 50 -0.28 -12.89 18.36
C LEU A 50 -0.45 -14.34 17.94
N GLY A 51 -1.19 -14.54 16.86
CA GLY A 51 -1.43 -15.82 16.22
C GLY A 51 -0.77 -15.93 14.86
N TRP A 52 -0.95 -17.07 14.24
CA TRP A 52 -0.48 -17.32 12.87
C TRP A 52 -1.43 -16.68 11.86
N GLU A 53 -0.85 -16.19 10.80
CA GLU A 53 -1.60 -15.85 9.59
C GLU A 53 -2.15 -17.13 8.97
N LYS A 54 -3.38 -17.07 8.46
CA LYS A 54 -4.07 -18.22 7.86
C LYS A 54 -4.43 -17.91 6.41
N THR A 55 -3.98 -18.76 5.50
CA THR A 55 -4.37 -18.68 4.09
C THR A 55 -5.20 -19.91 3.72
N SER A 56 -6.43 -19.69 3.36
CA SER A 56 -7.30 -20.70 2.76
C SER A 56 -7.28 -20.55 1.25
N SER A 57 -6.96 -21.64 0.55
CA SER A 57 -6.84 -21.68 -0.89
C SER A 57 -7.77 -22.70 -1.51
N LEU A 58 -8.47 -22.31 -2.55
CA LEU A 58 -9.23 -23.19 -3.44
C LEU A 58 -8.63 -23.12 -4.83
N ASN A 59 -8.28 -24.27 -5.40
CA ASN A 59 -7.84 -24.39 -6.79
C ASN A 59 -8.74 -25.37 -7.52
N VAL A 60 -9.29 -24.97 -8.65
CA VAL A 60 -10.08 -25.78 -9.57
C VAL A 60 -9.47 -25.67 -10.94
N GLY A 61 -9.09 -26.82 -11.52
CA GLY A 61 -8.47 -26.86 -12.83
C GLY A 61 -9.01 -28.02 -13.66
N VAL A 62 -8.88 -27.86 -14.96
CA VAL A 62 -9.20 -28.87 -15.96
C VAL A 62 -8.03 -28.98 -16.93
N ASP A 63 -7.49 -30.18 -17.04
CA ASP A 63 -6.52 -30.55 -18.06
C ASP A 63 -7.23 -31.22 -19.23
N PHE A 64 -6.83 -30.88 -20.43
CA PHE A 64 -7.39 -31.49 -21.64
C PHE A 64 -6.32 -31.82 -22.65
N GLY A 65 -6.60 -32.87 -23.43
CA GLY A 65 -5.77 -33.27 -24.56
C GLY A 65 -6.67 -33.83 -25.68
N VAL A 66 -6.56 -33.29 -26.86
CA VAL A 66 -7.35 -33.69 -28.04
C VAL A 66 -6.46 -33.93 -29.24
N LEU A 67 -6.99 -34.64 -30.24
CA LEU A 67 -6.25 -35.01 -31.46
C LEU A 67 -4.92 -35.72 -31.18
N GLU A 68 -4.96 -36.80 -30.38
CA GLU A 68 -3.77 -37.55 -29.96
C GLU A 68 -2.74 -36.64 -29.26
N ASN A 69 -3.19 -35.74 -28.39
CA ASN A 69 -2.37 -34.75 -27.69
C ASN A 69 -1.64 -33.75 -28.61
N ARG A 70 -2.12 -33.56 -29.84
CA ARG A 70 -1.64 -32.46 -30.69
C ARG A 70 -2.05 -31.10 -30.19
N ILE A 71 -3.16 -31.03 -29.45
CA ILE A 71 -3.61 -29.86 -28.72
C ILE A 71 -3.82 -30.33 -27.29
N SER A 72 -3.08 -29.77 -26.38
CA SER A 72 -3.21 -30.04 -24.94
C SER A 72 -3.08 -28.76 -24.15
N GLY A 73 -3.65 -28.71 -22.96
CA GLY A 73 -3.57 -27.55 -22.12
C GLY A 73 -4.26 -27.73 -20.80
N SER A 74 -4.21 -26.69 -19.99
CA SER A 74 -4.93 -26.59 -18.73
C SER A 74 -5.64 -25.25 -18.62
N VAL A 75 -6.73 -25.25 -17.89
CA VAL A 75 -7.43 -24.04 -17.44
C VAL A 75 -7.60 -24.14 -15.95
N GLU A 76 -7.08 -23.18 -15.24
CA GLU A 76 -7.08 -23.17 -13.77
C GLU A 76 -7.70 -21.89 -13.23
N TYR A 77 -8.46 -22.01 -12.15
CA TYR A 77 -8.98 -20.90 -11.36
C TYR A 77 -8.63 -21.11 -9.91
N ASN A 78 -8.02 -20.10 -9.29
CA ASN A 78 -7.63 -20.16 -7.90
C ASN A 78 -8.21 -18.96 -7.13
N ILE A 79 -8.55 -19.21 -5.86
CA ILE A 79 -8.91 -18.20 -4.88
C ILE A 79 -8.08 -18.47 -3.63
N ALA A 80 -7.34 -17.47 -3.17
CA ALA A 80 -6.64 -17.51 -1.90
C ALA A 80 -7.15 -16.36 -1.01
N LYS A 81 -7.52 -16.70 0.23
CA LYS A 81 -7.96 -15.72 1.24
C LYS A 81 -7.05 -15.83 2.42
N THR A 82 -6.34 -14.75 2.71
CA THR A 82 -5.50 -14.65 3.90
C THR A 82 -6.22 -13.82 4.95
N SER A 83 -6.28 -14.35 6.16
CA SER A 83 -6.81 -13.70 7.35
C SER A 83 -5.76 -13.64 8.44
N ASP A 84 -6.03 -12.84 9.44
CA ASP A 84 -5.16 -12.69 10.61
C ASP A 84 -3.74 -12.20 10.23
N LEU A 85 -3.64 -11.39 9.15
CA LEU A 85 -2.38 -10.78 8.73
C LEU A 85 -1.77 -9.95 9.85
N LEU A 86 -0.48 -10.11 10.06
CA LEU A 86 0.28 -9.36 11.05
C LEU A 86 0.57 -7.96 10.53
N MET A 87 -0.04 -6.97 11.16
CA MET A 87 0.12 -5.56 10.81
C MET A 87 0.47 -4.71 12.02
N ASN A 88 1.32 -3.71 11.83
CA ASN A 88 1.54 -2.68 12.84
C ASN A 88 0.35 -1.73 12.85
N GLN A 89 -0.32 -1.66 13.97
CA GLN A 89 -1.43 -0.73 14.20
C GLN A 89 -0.94 0.43 15.06
N SER A 90 -1.14 1.66 14.59
CA SER A 90 -0.88 2.86 15.38
C SER A 90 -1.82 2.94 16.57
N ILE A 91 -1.30 3.28 17.73
CA ILE A 91 -2.07 3.43 18.97
C ILE A 91 -1.83 4.82 19.58
N PRO A 92 -2.77 5.34 20.38
CA PRO A 92 -2.61 6.65 21.00
C PRO A 92 -1.32 6.74 21.82
N VAL A 93 -0.54 7.80 21.60
CA VAL A 93 0.76 8.01 22.25
C VAL A 93 0.70 8.11 23.78
N ILE A 94 -0.48 8.36 24.34
CA ILE A 94 -0.71 8.34 25.81
C ILE A 94 -0.43 6.97 26.43
N THR A 95 -0.46 5.89 25.62
CA THR A 95 -0.11 4.53 26.05
C THR A 95 1.39 4.36 26.30
N GLY A 96 2.20 5.32 25.88
CA GLY A 96 3.67 5.25 25.92
C GLY A 96 4.29 4.48 24.74
N TYR A 97 3.49 3.97 23.81
CA TYR A 97 3.94 3.25 22.63
C TYR A 97 3.45 3.93 21.35
N ALA A 98 4.19 3.75 20.26
CA ALA A 98 3.78 4.27 18.96
C ALA A 98 2.80 3.34 18.24
N GLN A 99 3.01 2.03 18.39
CA GLN A 99 2.28 1.01 17.65
C GLN A 99 2.23 -0.33 18.39
N ILE A 100 1.30 -1.17 17.99
CA ILE A 100 1.16 -2.57 18.40
C ILE A 100 1.13 -3.46 17.16
N LEU A 101 1.83 -4.58 17.20
CA LEU A 101 1.68 -5.62 16.18
C LEU A 101 0.42 -6.43 16.50
N ASN A 102 -0.45 -6.62 15.51
CA ASN A 102 -1.72 -7.30 15.72
C ASN A 102 -2.15 -8.13 14.50
N ASN A 103 -2.98 -9.16 14.70
CA ASN A 103 -3.53 -10.01 13.64
C ASN A 103 -4.88 -9.41 13.16
N VAL A 104 -4.84 -8.49 12.21
CA VAL A 104 -6.04 -7.68 11.87
C VAL A 104 -6.31 -7.50 10.40
N GLY A 105 -5.37 -7.84 9.54
CA GLY A 105 -5.53 -7.66 8.09
C GLY A 105 -6.18 -8.86 7.40
N LYS A 106 -6.86 -8.60 6.28
CA LYS A 106 -7.37 -9.62 5.37
C LYS A 106 -7.09 -9.26 3.93
N THR A 107 -6.67 -10.24 3.13
CA THR A 107 -6.52 -10.10 1.68
C THR A 107 -7.22 -11.23 0.95
N GLU A 108 -7.58 -10.97 -0.29
CA GLU A 108 -8.13 -11.97 -1.20
C GLU A 108 -7.41 -11.85 -2.53
N ASN A 109 -6.94 -12.98 -3.02
CA ASN A 109 -6.34 -13.11 -4.33
C ASN A 109 -7.19 -14.07 -5.19
N ARG A 110 -7.45 -13.70 -6.46
CA ARG A 110 -8.13 -14.52 -7.45
C ARG A 110 -7.29 -14.59 -8.69
N GLY A 111 -6.92 -15.80 -9.07
CA GLY A 111 -6.12 -16.07 -10.25
C GLY A 111 -6.90 -16.86 -11.28
N PHE A 112 -6.61 -16.60 -12.55
CA PHE A 112 -7.06 -17.38 -13.69
C PHE A 112 -5.86 -17.63 -14.59
N GLU A 113 -5.63 -18.91 -14.91
CA GLU A 113 -4.48 -19.34 -15.68
C GLU A 113 -4.93 -20.26 -16.81
N VAL A 114 -4.34 -20.06 -17.98
CA VAL A 114 -4.54 -20.93 -19.15
C VAL A 114 -3.18 -21.27 -19.72
N SER A 115 -2.94 -22.54 -19.92
CA SER A 115 -1.83 -23.05 -20.71
C SER A 115 -2.36 -23.81 -21.92
N LEU A 116 -1.74 -23.60 -23.07
CA LEU A 116 -2.10 -24.26 -24.32
C LEU A 116 -0.83 -24.64 -25.08
N SER A 117 -0.68 -25.92 -25.37
CA SER A 117 0.38 -26.45 -26.19
C SER A 117 -0.20 -27.05 -27.45
N THR A 118 0.35 -26.67 -28.60
CA THR A 118 -0.12 -27.16 -29.91
C THR A 118 1.03 -27.65 -30.76
N VAL A 119 0.90 -28.87 -31.31
CA VAL A 119 1.79 -29.41 -32.33
C VAL A 119 1.24 -29.07 -33.70
N ASN A 120 1.69 -27.97 -34.28
CA ASN A 120 1.16 -27.41 -35.52
C ASN A 120 1.55 -28.24 -36.73
N VAL A 121 2.81 -28.69 -36.77
CA VAL A 121 3.36 -29.51 -37.84
C VAL A 121 4.14 -30.65 -37.20
N LYS A 122 3.91 -31.85 -37.68
CA LYS A 122 4.68 -33.02 -37.30
C LYS A 122 4.91 -33.90 -38.55
N THR A 123 6.12 -33.85 -39.06
CA THR A 123 6.60 -34.73 -40.16
C THR A 123 7.73 -35.62 -39.67
N LYS A 124 8.29 -36.48 -40.52
CA LYS A 124 9.40 -37.34 -40.15
C LYS A 124 10.66 -36.56 -39.74
N ASP A 125 10.92 -35.43 -40.40
CA ASP A 125 12.15 -34.66 -40.26
C ASP A 125 11.93 -33.27 -39.64
N PHE A 126 10.67 -32.86 -39.38
CA PHE A 126 10.36 -31.55 -38.85
C PHE A 126 9.12 -31.57 -37.93
N THR A 127 9.28 -30.95 -36.74
CA THR A 127 8.18 -30.75 -35.80
C THR A 127 8.15 -29.30 -35.41
N ARG A 128 6.96 -28.68 -35.46
CA ARG A 128 6.70 -27.32 -34.96
C ARG A 128 5.65 -27.38 -33.87
N GLN A 129 6.02 -26.88 -32.69
CA GLN A 129 5.16 -26.75 -31.53
C GLN A 129 5.02 -25.26 -31.16
N THR A 130 3.88 -24.90 -30.61
CA THR A 130 3.64 -23.58 -30.05
C THR A 130 3.01 -23.72 -28.67
N ASP A 131 3.60 -23.04 -27.69
CA ASP A 131 3.14 -23.05 -26.32
C ASP A 131 2.68 -21.62 -25.96
N TRP A 132 1.48 -21.52 -25.38
CA TRP A 132 0.87 -20.30 -24.94
C TRP A 132 0.56 -20.40 -23.46
N THR A 133 0.91 -19.36 -22.72
CA THR A 133 0.51 -19.20 -21.32
C THR A 133 -0.13 -17.83 -21.12
N PHE A 134 -1.24 -17.82 -20.42
CA PHE A 134 -1.92 -16.61 -20.01
C PHE A 134 -2.22 -16.71 -18.52
N SER A 135 -1.89 -15.67 -17.77
CA SER A 135 -2.23 -15.60 -16.35
C SER A 135 -2.80 -14.21 -16.02
N LEU A 136 -3.87 -14.21 -15.24
CA LEU A 136 -4.48 -13.02 -14.68
C LEU A 136 -4.57 -13.19 -13.17
N ASN A 137 -4.05 -12.24 -12.44
CA ASN A 137 -4.07 -12.25 -10.99
C ASN A 137 -4.68 -10.94 -10.48
N ASN A 138 -5.66 -11.05 -9.58
CA ASN A 138 -6.35 -9.90 -8.98
C ASN A 138 -6.32 -10.05 -7.47
N GLU A 139 -5.44 -9.28 -6.85
CA GLU A 139 -5.29 -9.22 -5.41
C GLU A 139 -6.00 -7.98 -4.86
N LYS A 140 -6.65 -8.12 -3.71
CA LYS A 140 -7.34 -7.02 -3.02
C LYS A 140 -7.19 -7.12 -1.52
N ILE A 141 -6.95 -5.97 -0.92
CA ILE A 141 -7.06 -5.78 0.53
C ILE A 141 -8.55 -5.77 0.89
N LYS A 142 -8.95 -6.61 1.84
CA LYS A 142 -10.35 -6.70 2.31
C LYS A 142 -10.56 -5.98 3.63
N GLU A 143 -9.53 -5.94 4.47
CA GLU A 143 -9.63 -5.34 5.80
C GLU A 143 -8.25 -4.88 6.24
N LEU A 144 -8.19 -3.72 6.85
CA LEU A 144 -7.02 -3.13 7.48
C LEU A 144 -7.21 -3.02 9.00
N ALA A 145 -6.14 -2.74 9.70
CA ALA A 145 -6.13 -2.57 11.15
C ALA A 145 -7.12 -1.51 11.62
N GLY A 146 -7.87 -1.80 12.68
CA GLY A 146 -8.80 -0.85 13.29
C GLY A 146 -10.03 -0.49 12.46
N GLY A 147 -10.33 -1.24 11.38
CA GLY A 147 -11.42 -0.93 10.45
C GLY A 147 -11.15 0.28 9.55
N ALA A 148 -9.89 0.70 9.45
CA ALA A 148 -9.49 1.78 8.59
C ALA A 148 -9.73 1.42 7.11
N THR A 149 -10.06 2.42 6.29
CA THR A 149 -10.16 2.27 4.83
C THR A 149 -8.84 2.55 4.13
N TYR A 150 -7.93 3.24 4.80
CA TYR A 150 -6.61 3.63 4.32
C TYR A 150 -5.58 3.54 5.46
N ASP A 151 -4.38 3.06 5.15
CA ASP A 151 -3.23 3.06 6.05
C ASP A 151 -2.08 3.83 5.40
N SER A 152 -1.69 4.95 6.01
CA SER A 152 -0.64 5.83 5.49
C SER A 152 0.78 5.31 5.74
N THR A 153 0.97 4.29 6.56
CA THR A 153 2.30 3.72 6.85
C THR A 153 2.81 2.84 5.72
N GLY A 154 1.88 2.17 5.01
CA GLY A 154 2.10 1.65 3.68
C GLY A 154 0.92 2.14 2.85
N PRO A 155 1.04 2.52 1.57
CA PRO A 155 -0.06 3.10 0.80
C PRO A 155 -1.16 2.07 0.51
N TRP A 156 -1.75 1.53 1.57
CA TRP A 156 -2.73 0.47 1.52
C TRP A 156 -4.15 1.00 1.66
N MET A 157 -5.00 0.62 0.71
CA MET A 157 -6.42 0.97 0.71
C MET A 157 -7.27 -0.28 0.57
N VAL A 158 -8.37 -0.33 1.31
CA VAL A 158 -9.34 -1.43 1.18
C VAL A 158 -9.95 -1.41 -0.22
N GLY A 159 -9.90 -2.55 -0.89
CA GLY A 159 -10.36 -2.71 -2.27
C GLY A 159 -9.26 -2.67 -3.32
N GLU A 160 -8.09 -2.13 -2.98
CA GLU A 160 -6.94 -2.03 -3.87
C GLU A 160 -5.92 -3.16 -3.64
N PRO A 161 -5.03 -3.44 -4.61
CA PRO A 161 -3.93 -4.38 -4.44
C PRO A 161 -2.93 -3.95 -3.37
N LEU A 162 -2.19 -4.92 -2.76
CA LEU A 162 -1.12 -4.64 -1.80
C LEU A 162 0.02 -3.79 -2.40
N ASN A 163 0.31 -3.99 -3.69
CA ASN A 163 1.36 -3.30 -4.41
C ASN A 163 0.80 -2.20 -5.31
N SER A 164 -0.09 -1.37 -4.76
CA SER A 164 -0.59 -0.18 -5.46
C SER A 164 0.39 0.97 -5.34
N PHE A 165 0.64 1.64 -6.45
CA PHE A 165 1.33 2.93 -6.43
C PHE A 165 0.31 4.01 -6.09
N TYR A 166 0.57 4.74 -5.02
CA TYR A 166 -0.21 5.90 -4.63
C TYR A 166 0.72 7.10 -4.57
N ASP A 167 0.59 7.98 -5.56
CA ASP A 167 1.44 9.14 -5.70
C ASP A 167 0.64 10.31 -6.29
N PHE A 168 1.23 11.47 -6.29
CA PHE A 168 0.63 12.65 -6.88
C PHE A 168 0.52 12.50 -8.40
N GLN A 169 -0.65 12.85 -8.92
CA GLN A 169 -0.84 12.88 -10.37
C GLN A 169 -0.07 14.05 -10.97
N TYR A 170 0.82 13.75 -11.93
CA TYR A 170 1.53 14.77 -12.69
C TYR A 170 0.58 15.53 -13.61
N ASP A 171 0.62 16.86 -13.56
CA ASP A 171 -0.04 17.75 -14.50
C ASP A 171 0.96 18.21 -15.59
N ARG A 172 1.88 19.07 -15.20
CA ARG A 172 2.90 19.67 -16.09
C ARG A 172 4.08 20.19 -15.28
N ILE A 173 4.98 20.87 -15.96
CA ILE A 173 6.06 21.64 -15.30
C ILE A 173 5.57 23.06 -15.08
N TRP A 174 5.80 23.63 -13.90
CA TRP A 174 5.55 25.03 -13.60
C TRP A 174 6.28 25.92 -14.62
N GLN A 175 5.53 26.80 -15.28
CA GLN A 175 6.07 27.73 -16.28
C GLN A 175 6.20 29.14 -15.71
N ASN A 176 7.05 29.96 -16.31
CA ASN A 176 7.12 31.39 -15.98
C ASN A 176 6.05 32.17 -16.76
N THR A 177 4.79 31.81 -16.59
CA THR A 177 3.62 32.49 -17.15
C THR A 177 2.92 33.32 -16.09
N GLN A 178 2.08 34.27 -16.48
CA GLN A 178 1.35 35.09 -15.54
C GLN A 178 0.40 34.24 -14.67
N GLU A 179 -0.23 33.23 -15.25
CA GLU A 179 -1.13 32.30 -14.56
C GLU A 179 -0.38 31.48 -13.52
N ASP A 180 0.72 30.81 -13.91
CA ASP A 180 1.49 29.97 -12.98
C ASP A 180 2.16 30.81 -11.88
N ASN A 181 2.64 32.00 -12.19
CA ASN A 181 3.22 32.91 -11.20
C ASN A 181 2.17 33.32 -10.17
N HIS A 182 0.93 33.61 -10.60
CA HIS A 182 -0.15 33.90 -9.67
C HIS A 182 -0.45 32.71 -8.75
N LEU A 183 -0.56 31.51 -9.29
CA LEU A 183 -0.78 30.30 -8.48
C LEU A 183 0.40 30.04 -7.53
N MET A 184 1.63 30.20 -7.97
CA MET A 184 2.80 30.06 -7.10
C MET A 184 2.80 31.07 -5.95
N ASP A 185 2.30 32.28 -6.17
CA ASP A 185 2.16 33.30 -5.12
C ASP A 185 1.08 32.91 -4.12
N VAL A 186 -0.05 32.34 -4.58
CA VAL A 186 -1.09 31.81 -3.71
C VAL A 186 -0.52 30.67 -2.83
N TYR A 187 0.16 29.70 -3.42
CA TYR A 187 0.79 28.61 -2.66
C TYR A 187 1.83 29.13 -1.66
N ARG A 188 2.59 30.15 -2.02
CA ARG A 188 3.57 30.80 -1.13
C ARG A 188 2.88 31.42 0.08
N SER A 189 1.70 31.99 -0.07
CA SER A 189 0.92 32.53 1.06
C SER A 189 0.47 31.43 2.03
N LEU A 190 0.38 30.17 1.57
CA LEU A 190 0.08 28.98 2.36
C LEU A 190 1.33 28.31 2.95
N GLY A 191 2.52 28.91 2.74
CA GLY A 191 3.79 28.36 3.22
C GLY A 191 4.44 27.32 2.29
N LEU A 192 3.88 27.13 1.11
CA LEU A 192 4.42 26.22 0.09
C LEU A 192 5.19 27.03 -0.97
N THR A 193 6.38 26.56 -1.38
CA THR A 193 7.20 27.27 -2.36
C THR A 193 7.42 26.40 -3.58
N PHE A 194 6.96 26.88 -4.73
CA PHE A 194 7.22 26.28 -6.03
C PHE A 194 8.03 27.24 -6.91
N LEU A 195 8.81 26.70 -7.83
CA LEU A 195 9.62 27.45 -8.78
C LEU A 195 9.33 26.97 -10.21
N PRO A 196 9.45 27.85 -11.21
CA PRO A 196 9.41 27.44 -12.62
C PRO A 196 10.45 26.33 -12.87
N GLY A 197 10.05 25.30 -13.63
CA GLY A 197 10.88 24.12 -13.88
C GLY A 197 10.64 22.94 -12.92
N GLN A 198 9.94 23.14 -11.83
CA GLN A 198 9.51 22.04 -10.93
C GLN A 198 8.25 21.35 -11.46
N TYR A 199 7.98 20.13 -10.96
CA TYR A 199 6.75 19.41 -11.28
C TYR A 199 5.53 20.11 -10.66
N LYS A 200 4.49 20.29 -11.48
CA LYS A 200 3.16 20.68 -11.03
C LYS A 200 2.31 19.42 -10.94
N ILE A 201 1.70 19.22 -9.80
CA ILE A 201 0.77 18.11 -9.55
C ILE A 201 -0.66 18.61 -9.80
N VAL A 202 -1.53 17.67 -10.20
CA VAL A 202 -2.97 17.96 -10.28
C VAL A 202 -3.47 18.17 -8.87
N ASP A 203 -4.08 19.34 -8.64
CA ASP A 203 -4.77 19.62 -7.38
C ASP A 203 -6.05 18.78 -7.34
N GLN A 204 -6.18 17.93 -6.34
CA GLN A 204 -7.36 17.10 -6.18
C GLN A 204 -8.46 17.93 -5.52
N PRO A 205 -9.73 17.81 -5.97
CA PRO A 205 -10.82 18.50 -5.32
C PRO A 205 -10.86 18.13 -3.84
N LEU A 206 -10.86 19.12 -2.97
CA LEU A 206 -11.00 18.89 -1.54
C LEU A 206 -12.32 18.17 -1.30
N VAL A 207 -12.24 16.92 -0.84
CA VAL A 207 -13.42 16.24 -0.31
C VAL A 207 -13.86 17.02 0.91
N GLU A 208 -15.13 17.44 0.96
CA GLU A 208 -15.69 18.11 2.14
C GLU A 208 -15.41 17.26 3.38
N VAL A 209 -14.53 17.74 4.23
CA VAL A 209 -14.28 17.10 5.53
C VAL A 209 -15.46 17.51 6.41
N PRO A 210 -16.15 16.56 7.07
CA PRO A 210 -17.28 16.88 7.94
C PRO A 210 -16.90 17.97 8.94
N GLN A 211 -17.77 18.98 9.11
CA GLN A 211 -17.57 20.04 10.08
C GLN A 211 -17.25 19.45 11.47
N GLY A 212 -16.11 19.83 12.02
CA GLY A 212 -15.65 19.37 13.33
C GLY A 212 -14.31 18.67 13.35
N THR A 213 -13.66 18.45 12.21
CA THR A 213 -12.30 17.93 12.17
C THR A 213 -11.32 19.07 12.42
N GLU A 214 -10.64 19.05 13.58
CA GLU A 214 -9.64 20.03 13.95
C GLU A 214 -8.53 20.08 12.89
N GLY A 215 -8.31 21.23 12.28
CA GLY A 215 -7.24 21.48 11.31
C GLY A 215 -7.68 21.72 9.85
N SER A 216 -8.96 21.60 9.50
CA SER A 216 -9.43 21.95 8.15
C SER A 216 -9.50 23.47 7.97
N LYS A 217 -8.64 24.03 7.13
CA LYS A 217 -8.76 25.39 6.63
C LYS A 217 -9.31 25.33 5.21
N THR A 218 -10.49 25.87 4.98
CA THR A 218 -11.00 26.10 3.63
C THR A 218 -10.24 27.28 3.03
N VAL A 219 -9.51 27.06 1.95
CA VAL A 219 -8.85 28.12 1.20
C VAL A 219 -9.61 28.32 -0.09
N GLU A 220 -10.22 29.49 -0.26
CA GLU A 220 -10.81 29.91 -1.53
C GLU A 220 -9.67 30.32 -2.47
N ILE A 221 -9.44 29.53 -3.51
CA ILE A 221 -8.48 29.84 -4.56
C ILE A 221 -9.23 30.54 -5.68
N LYS A 222 -8.77 31.74 -6.05
CA LYS A 222 -9.32 32.52 -7.18
C LYS A 222 -8.30 32.56 -8.30
N ASP A 223 -8.75 32.45 -9.55
CA ASP A 223 -7.90 32.65 -10.71
C ASP A 223 -7.44 34.12 -10.86
N ALA A 224 -6.57 34.38 -11.82
CA ALA A 224 -6.07 35.73 -12.09
C ALA A 224 -7.18 36.75 -12.46
N ALA A 225 -8.38 36.29 -12.80
CA ALA A 225 -9.55 37.10 -13.09
C ALA A 225 -10.46 37.26 -11.84
N GLY A 226 -10.10 36.68 -10.70
CA GLY A 226 -10.86 36.72 -9.44
C GLY A 226 -12.06 35.76 -9.40
N LYS A 227 -12.15 34.84 -10.35
CA LYS A 227 -13.21 33.81 -10.39
C LYS A 227 -12.79 32.63 -9.49
N GLU A 228 -13.71 32.17 -8.66
CA GLU A 228 -13.50 30.97 -7.86
C GLU A 228 -13.15 29.78 -8.76
N VAL A 229 -12.03 29.16 -8.47
CA VAL A 229 -11.59 27.94 -9.14
C VAL A 229 -12.10 26.77 -8.30
N THR A 230 -13.15 26.14 -8.80
CA THR A 230 -13.63 24.86 -8.26
C THR A 230 -12.74 23.77 -8.84
N TYR A 231 -11.98 23.12 -8.01
CA TYR A 231 -11.20 21.94 -8.35
C TYR A 231 -11.98 20.67 -8.03
#